data_45b0345021854e6cc5fcb38866b02770
#
_entry.id   45b0345021854e6cc5fcb38866b02770
#
_cell.length_a   1.000
_cell.length_b   1.000
_cell.length_c   1.000
_cell.angle_alpha   90.00
_cell.angle_beta   90.00
_cell.angle_gamma   90.00
#
_symmetry.space_group_name_H-M   'P 1'
#
loop_
_entity.id
_entity.type
_entity.pdbx_description
1 polymer ?
#
loop_
_entity_poly.entity_id
_entity_poly.type
_entity_poly.pdbx_seq_one_letter_code
_entity_poly.pdbx_strand_id
1 'polypeptide(L)'
;MASAISQGQDRSAPIRLSADRVREILIVDDHPLMCDALALTLKISFGLRNVRTARSLAAAIEQIRNQGAPDAVILDLNLPDARGSEGLVILRRQLPDVPITMISADLENAMISAAMAAGAQGYISKSLGREALVSSLRRIWEGEHVTPEGYLPEEGAEGDAARAALAKRFSSLTPQQMKILRLICQGKANKEISYELSIAEATVKTHITAIMSKINARRRTQAVLLANSVRLFEPA
;
A
#
# COMPACT_ATOMS: atom_id res chain seq x y z
N MET A 1 28.21 8.69 32.95
CA MET A 1 28.03 7.73 31.86
C MET A 1 26.54 7.38 31.81
N ALA A 2 25.78 8.01 30.96
CA ALA A 2 24.33 7.77 30.82
C ALA A 2 24.11 7.20 29.43
N SER A 3 23.69 5.94 29.37
CA SER A 3 23.30 5.21 28.15
C SER A 3 22.07 5.85 27.54
N ALA A 4 22.20 6.35 26.32
CA ALA A 4 21.08 6.71 25.48
C ALA A 4 20.44 5.42 24.94
N ILE A 5 19.29 5.07 25.51
CA ILE A 5 18.42 4.01 24.96
C ILE A 5 17.72 4.63 23.75
N SER A 6 18.12 4.17 22.55
CA SER A 6 17.42 4.45 21.31
C SER A 6 16.04 3.83 21.39
N GLN A 7 15.01 4.67 21.55
CA GLN A 7 13.63 4.24 21.44
C GLN A 7 13.36 3.92 19.97
N GLY A 8 13.16 2.64 19.66
CA GLY A 8 12.60 2.18 18.39
C GLY A 8 11.22 2.78 18.24
N GLN A 9 11.04 3.67 17.29
CA GLN A 9 9.72 4.22 16.94
C GLN A 9 8.84 3.08 16.44
N ASP A 10 7.77 2.84 17.16
CA ASP A 10 6.67 1.97 16.74
C ASP A 10 6.08 2.54 15.43
N ARG A 11 6.36 1.88 14.31
CA ARG A 11 5.93 2.29 12.96
C ARG A 11 4.46 2.01 12.68
N SER A 12 3.70 1.54 13.67
CA SER A 12 2.26 1.30 13.59
C SER A 12 1.40 2.50 14.04
N ALA A 13 2.01 3.53 14.61
CA ALA A 13 1.27 4.71 15.04
C ALA A 13 0.71 5.49 13.84
N PRO A 14 -0.56 5.93 13.88
CA PRO A 14 -1.16 6.70 12.80
C PRO A 14 -0.42 8.03 12.63
N ILE A 15 -0.16 8.40 11.37
CA ILE A 15 0.44 9.68 11.01
C ILE A 15 -0.59 10.78 11.30
N ARG A 16 -0.31 11.65 12.26
CA ARG A 16 -1.19 12.76 12.62
C ARG A 16 -0.69 14.05 11.98
N LEU A 17 -1.50 14.57 11.08
CA LEU A 17 -1.38 15.95 10.61
C LEU A 17 -2.58 16.72 11.17
N SER A 18 -2.41 17.99 11.51
CA SER A 18 -3.60 18.85 11.64
C SER A 18 -4.11 19.10 10.22
N ALA A 19 -5.39 18.87 9.96
CA ALA A 19 -6.01 19.09 8.64
C ALA A 19 -5.71 20.51 8.11
N ASP A 20 -5.58 21.49 9.03
CA ASP A 20 -5.21 22.88 8.71
C ASP A 20 -3.75 23.07 8.27
N ARG A 21 -2.90 22.06 8.46
CA ARG A 21 -1.49 22.08 8.02
C ARG A 21 -1.28 21.48 6.65
N VAL A 22 -2.23 20.72 6.13
CA VAL A 22 -2.17 20.17 4.78
C VAL A 22 -2.29 21.31 3.78
N ARG A 23 -1.25 21.55 2.99
CA ARG A 23 -1.16 22.62 2.00
C ARG A 23 -1.05 22.09 0.59
N GLU A 24 -0.49 20.91 0.46
CA GLU A 24 -0.22 20.28 -0.82
C GLU A 24 -0.58 18.81 -0.82
N ILE A 25 -1.34 18.39 -1.84
CA ILE A 25 -1.81 17.01 -2.00
C ILE A 25 -1.40 16.49 -3.37
N LEU A 26 -1.05 15.21 -3.44
CA LEU A 26 -0.90 14.47 -4.69
C LEU A 26 -2.07 13.51 -4.86
N ILE A 27 -2.83 13.66 -5.94
CA ILE A 27 -3.88 12.74 -6.38
C ILE A 27 -3.30 11.85 -7.47
N VAL A 28 -3.39 10.53 -7.31
CA VAL A 28 -2.91 9.54 -8.28
C VAL A 28 -4.11 8.72 -8.74
N ASP A 29 -4.62 9.02 -9.93
CA ASP A 29 -5.79 8.36 -10.55
C ASP A 29 -5.67 8.52 -12.06
N ASP A 30 -5.91 7.48 -12.83
CA ASP A 30 -5.83 7.48 -14.30
C ASP A 30 -7.05 8.14 -14.97
N HIS A 31 -8.12 8.44 -14.21
CA HIS A 31 -9.33 9.09 -14.67
C HIS A 31 -9.24 10.62 -14.56
N PRO A 32 -9.06 11.37 -15.66
CA PRO A 32 -8.83 12.83 -15.61
C PRO A 32 -9.97 13.59 -14.91
N LEU A 33 -11.22 13.26 -15.23
CA LEU A 33 -12.39 13.93 -14.65
C LEU A 33 -12.47 13.72 -13.12
N MET A 34 -12.05 12.55 -12.63
CA MET A 34 -11.99 12.29 -11.19
C MET A 34 -10.91 13.16 -10.54
N CYS A 35 -9.74 13.23 -11.15
CA CYS A 35 -8.65 14.12 -10.67
C CYS A 35 -9.11 15.57 -10.57
N ASP A 36 -9.76 16.08 -11.61
CA ASP A 36 -10.24 17.48 -11.68
C ASP A 36 -11.31 17.74 -10.62
N ALA A 37 -12.30 16.84 -10.49
CA ALA A 37 -13.37 16.95 -9.50
C ALA A 37 -12.82 16.91 -8.06
N LEU A 38 -11.91 15.98 -7.77
CA LEU A 38 -11.24 15.88 -6.47
C LEU A 38 -10.41 17.13 -6.20
N ALA A 39 -9.60 17.57 -7.16
CA ALA A 39 -8.73 18.73 -6.99
C ALA A 39 -9.56 20.00 -6.68
N LEU A 40 -10.63 20.24 -7.42
CA LEU A 40 -11.53 21.36 -7.17
C LEU A 40 -12.18 21.28 -5.79
N THR A 41 -12.74 20.11 -5.46
CA THR A 41 -13.39 19.85 -4.18
C THR A 41 -12.45 20.12 -3.01
N LEU A 42 -11.22 19.60 -3.09
CA LEU A 42 -10.24 19.71 -2.03
C LEU A 42 -9.69 21.15 -1.88
N LYS A 43 -9.43 21.85 -2.99
CA LYS A 43 -9.05 23.28 -2.97
C LYS A 43 -10.09 24.12 -2.25
N ILE A 44 -11.35 23.94 -2.57
CA ILE A 44 -12.46 24.72 -1.98
C ILE A 44 -12.66 24.35 -0.49
N SER A 45 -12.62 23.06 -0.15
CA SER A 45 -12.99 22.59 1.18
C SER A 45 -11.86 22.75 2.23
N PHE A 46 -10.60 22.71 1.80
CA PHE A 46 -9.43 22.77 2.69
C PHE A 46 -8.51 23.98 2.45
N GLY A 47 -8.82 24.82 1.45
CA GLY A 47 -7.99 25.98 1.14
C GLY A 47 -6.57 25.61 0.70
N LEU A 48 -6.41 24.48 -0.01
CA LEU A 48 -5.11 23.97 -0.42
C LEU A 48 -4.38 24.94 -1.33
N ARG A 49 -3.09 25.11 -1.13
CA ARG A 49 -2.23 25.93 -2.01
C ARG A 49 -1.95 25.24 -3.32
N ASN A 50 -1.71 23.93 -3.26
CA ASN A 50 -1.36 23.14 -4.43
C ASN A 50 -2.05 21.78 -4.39
N VAL A 51 -2.54 21.33 -5.55
CA VAL A 51 -3.03 19.97 -5.77
C VAL A 51 -2.37 19.46 -7.04
N ARG A 52 -1.46 18.52 -6.86
CA ARG A 52 -0.80 17.80 -7.97
C ARG A 52 -1.65 16.62 -8.37
N THR A 53 -1.63 16.28 -9.65
CA THR A 53 -2.30 15.08 -10.18
C THR A 53 -1.32 14.26 -10.99
N ALA A 54 -1.40 12.93 -10.87
CA ALA A 54 -0.62 11.98 -11.65
C ALA A 54 -1.54 10.88 -12.18
N ARG A 55 -1.35 10.45 -13.42
CA ARG A 55 -2.20 9.43 -14.07
C ARG A 55 -1.64 8.02 -13.99
N SER A 56 -0.51 7.85 -13.32
CA SER A 56 0.16 6.57 -13.11
C SER A 56 1.04 6.64 -11.88
N LEU A 57 1.43 5.49 -11.35
CA LEU A 57 2.38 5.40 -10.25
C LEU A 57 3.75 5.97 -10.66
N ALA A 58 4.21 5.67 -11.88
CA ALA A 58 5.48 6.17 -12.39
C ALA A 58 5.51 7.71 -12.43
N ALA A 59 4.43 8.34 -12.93
CA ALA A 59 4.30 9.80 -12.96
C ALA A 59 4.25 10.40 -11.54
N ALA A 60 3.59 9.73 -10.60
CA ALA A 60 3.56 10.14 -9.19
C ALA A 60 4.97 10.13 -8.57
N ILE A 61 5.72 9.06 -8.79
CA ILE A 61 7.10 8.92 -8.30
C ILE A 61 8.01 9.98 -8.89
N GLU A 62 7.88 10.26 -10.18
CA GLU A 62 8.66 11.31 -10.84
C GLU A 62 8.36 12.69 -10.25
N GLN A 63 7.09 13.01 -10.02
CA GLN A 63 6.72 14.27 -9.36
C GLN A 63 7.26 14.38 -7.94
N ILE A 64 7.21 13.29 -7.16
CA ILE A 64 7.78 13.27 -5.80
C ILE A 64 9.29 13.53 -5.84
N ARG A 65 10.01 12.95 -6.78
CA ARG A 65 11.46 13.19 -6.93
C ARG A 65 11.79 14.61 -7.32
N ASN A 66 11.00 15.20 -8.21
CA ASN A 66 11.30 16.52 -8.78
C ASN A 66 10.81 17.67 -7.91
N GLN A 67 9.72 17.48 -7.16
CA GLN A 67 9.02 18.55 -6.44
C GLN A 67 8.97 18.32 -4.92
N GLY A 68 9.48 17.20 -4.44
CA GLY A 68 9.44 16.83 -3.02
C GLY A 68 8.17 16.10 -2.62
N ALA A 69 8.15 15.66 -1.35
CA ALA A 69 7.03 14.95 -0.75
C ALA A 69 5.81 15.87 -0.59
N PRO A 70 4.59 15.43 -0.95
CA PRO A 70 3.36 16.14 -0.61
C PRO A 70 3.03 15.96 0.87
N ASP A 71 2.10 16.78 1.40
CA ASP A 71 1.60 16.61 2.77
C ASP A 71 0.68 15.39 2.90
N ALA A 72 -0.05 15.04 1.83
CA ALA A 72 -0.91 13.85 1.78
C ALA A 72 -1.02 13.29 0.36
N VAL A 73 -1.33 12.00 0.24
CA VAL A 73 -1.59 11.33 -1.04
C VAL A 73 -2.99 10.72 -1.04
N ILE A 74 -3.71 10.90 -2.15
CA ILE A 74 -4.92 10.15 -2.49
C ILE A 74 -4.55 9.25 -3.66
N LEU A 75 -4.70 7.94 -3.47
CA LEU A 75 -4.23 6.92 -4.41
C LEU A 75 -5.38 6.04 -4.89
N ASP A 76 -5.58 5.98 -6.20
CA ASP A 76 -6.49 4.99 -6.78
C ASP A 76 -5.92 3.59 -6.65
N LEU A 77 -6.81 2.65 -6.38
CA LEU A 77 -6.50 1.23 -6.31
C LEU A 77 -6.07 0.64 -7.67
N ASN A 78 -6.65 1.14 -8.75
CA ASN A 78 -6.49 0.61 -10.10
C ASN A 78 -5.78 1.63 -11.00
N LEU A 79 -4.47 1.54 -11.08
CA LEU A 79 -3.64 2.33 -11.99
C LEU A 79 -3.19 1.47 -13.18
N PRO A 80 -2.85 2.07 -14.34
CA PRO A 80 -2.41 1.32 -15.51
C PRO A 80 -1.10 0.54 -15.27
N ASP A 81 -0.25 1.04 -14.38
CA ASP A 81 1.08 0.51 -14.05
C ASP A 81 1.19 -0.09 -12.64
N ALA A 82 0.10 -0.07 -11.84
CA ALA A 82 0.05 -0.72 -10.52
C ALA A 82 -1.38 -1.17 -10.21
N ARG A 83 -1.54 -2.29 -9.52
CA ARG A 83 -2.86 -2.84 -9.20
C ARG A 83 -2.99 -3.19 -7.72
N GLY A 84 -4.19 -2.99 -7.20
CA GLY A 84 -4.46 -3.25 -5.79
C GLY A 84 -3.54 -2.43 -4.89
N SER A 85 -3.01 -3.03 -3.84
CA SER A 85 -2.16 -2.33 -2.87
C SER A 85 -0.69 -2.15 -3.32
N GLU A 86 -0.33 -2.52 -4.55
CA GLU A 86 1.05 -2.41 -5.04
C GLU A 86 1.55 -0.96 -5.04
N GLY A 87 0.75 -0.06 -5.62
CA GLY A 87 1.07 1.37 -5.64
C GLY A 87 1.28 1.95 -4.24
N LEU A 88 0.44 1.53 -3.29
CA LEU A 88 0.56 1.92 -1.89
C LEU A 88 1.88 1.45 -1.28
N VAL A 89 2.25 0.18 -1.46
CA VAL A 89 3.51 -0.38 -0.92
C VAL A 89 4.72 0.37 -1.46
N ILE A 90 4.73 0.69 -2.76
CA ILE A 90 5.82 1.43 -3.40
C ILE A 90 5.89 2.87 -2.86
N LEU A 91 4.75 3.57 -2.80
CA LEU A 91 4.71 4.95 -2.29
C LEU A 91 5.04 5.02 -0.79
N ARG A 92 4.59 4.06 0.02
CA ARG A 92 4.89 4.02 1.45
C ARG A 92 6.39 3.94 1.74
N ARG A 93 7.17 3.25 0.89
CA ARG A 93 8.63 3.20 1.00
C ARG A 93 9.30 4.55 0.74
N GLN A 94 8.74 5.36 -0.16
CA GLN A 94 9.28 6.68 -0.51
C GLN A 94 8.74 7.78 0.42
N LEU A 95 7.57 7.58 0.99
CA LEU A 95 6.83 8.53 1.80
C LEU A 95 6.42 7.89 3.14
N PRO A 96 7.37 7.53 4.02
CA PRO A 96 7.07 6.81 5.25
C PRO A 96 6.17 7.61 6.21
N ASP A 97 6.30 8.95 6.20
CA ASP A 97 5.64 9.85 7.15
C ASP A 97 4.46 10.63 6.52
N VAL A 98 4.08 10.31 5.27
CA VAL A 98 2.97 10.98 4.57
C VAL A 98 1.72 10.12 4.64
N PRO A 99 0.56 10.62 5.06
CA PRO A 99 -0.68 9.86 5.04
C PRO A 99 -1.08 9.54 3.59
N ILE A 100 -1.33 8.26 3.33
CA ILE A 100 -1.82 7.77 2.04
C ILE A 100 -3.22 7.24 2.24
N THR A 101 -4.18 7.86 1.55
CA THR A 101 -5.59 7.45 1.52
C THR A 101 -5.86 6.71 0.22
N MET A 102 -6.38 5.49 0.30
CA MET A 102 -6.87 4.77 -0.87
C MET A 102 -8.24 5.28 -1.28
N ILE A 103 -8.48 5.40 -2.58
CA ILE A 103 -9.80 5.68 -3.13
C ILE A 103 -10.15 4.64 -4.19
N SER A 104 -11.34 4.05 -4.12
CA SER A 104 -11.73 3.00 -5.07
C SER A 104 -13.24 2.87 -5.23
N ALA A 105 -13.67 2.35 -6.37
CA ALA A 105 -15.01 1.84 -6.57
C ALA A 105 -15.22 0.43 -6.02
N ASP A 106 -14.11 -0.31 -5.82
CA ASP A 106 -14.14 -1.65 -5.25
C ASP A 106 -14.12 -1.58 -3.71
N LEU A 107 -15.14 -2.17 -3.10
CA LEU A 107 -15.36 -2.16 -1.65
C LEU A 107 -15.33 -3.58 -1.06
N GLU A 108 -14.69 -4.53 -1.74
CA GLU A 108 -14.53 -5.87 -1.18
C GLU A 108 -13.69 -5.82 0.12
N ASN A 109 -14.17 -6.47 1.17
CA ASN A 109 -13.48 -6.50 2.48
C ASN A 109 -12.02 -6.95 2.37
N ALA A 110 -11.73 -7.93 1.52
CA ALA A 110 -10.38 -8.41 1.30
C ALA A 110 -9.44 -7.32 0.74
N MET A 111 -9.96 -6.45 -0.15
CA MET A 111 -9.18 -5.35 -0.72
C MET A 111 -8.95 -4.23 0.29
N ILE A 112 -9.97 -3.90 1.08
CA ILE A 112 -9.88 -2.92 2.17
C ILE A 112 -8.87 -3.41 3.21
N SER A 113 -9.01 -4.66 3.68
CA SER A 113 -8.09 -5.28 4.65
C SER A 113 -6.65 -5.28 4.14
N ALA A 114 -6.43 -5.65 2.88
CA ALA A 114 -5.10 -5.65 2.27
C ALA A 114 -4.49 -4.24 2.20
N ALA A 115 -5.28 -3.23 1.86
CA ALA A 115 -4.82 -1.83 1.81
C ALA A 115 -4.48 -1.31 3.21
N MET A 116 -5.34 -1.54 4.21
CA MET A 116 -5.10 -1.13 5.59
C MET A 116 -3.86 -1.83 6.17
N ALA A 117 -3.70 -3.13 5.94
CA ALA A 117 -2.51 -3.89 6.34
C ALA A 117 -1.22 -3.43 5.64
N ALA A 118 -1.32 -2.93 4.41
CA ALA A 118 -0.20 -2.34 3.66
C ALA A 118 0.14 -0.91 4.10
N GLY A 119 -0.57 -0.36 5.08
CA GLY A 119 -0.29 0.94 5.69
C GLY A 119 -1.08 2.10 5.07
N ALA A 120 -2.24 1.85 4.45
CA ALA A 120 -3.19 2.92 4.14
C ALA A 120 -3.68 3.55 5.45
N GLN A 121 -3.78 4.86 5.50
CA GLN A 121 -4.36 5.55 6.64
C GLN A 121 -5.88 5.62 6.55
N GLY A 122 -6.43 5.48 5.36
CA GLY A 122 -7.85 5.35 5.14
C GLY A 122 -8.17 4.74 3.79
N TYR A 123 -9.39 4.24 3.66
CA TYR A 123 -9.95 3.71 2.44
C TYR A 123 -11.32 4.37 2.19
N ILE A 124 -11.48 5.01 1.06
CA ILE A 124 -12.68 5.80 0.72
C ILE A 124 -13.30 5.26 -0.57
N SER A 125 -14.63 5.17 -0.58
CA SER A 125 -15.38 4.85 -1.81
C SER A 125 -15.38 6.02 -2.79
N LYS A 126 -15.14 5.76 -4.09
CA LYS A 126 -15.35 6.74 -5.17
C LYS A 126 -16.79 7.21 -5.31
N SER A 127 -17.76 6.48 -4.75
CA SER A 127 -19.18 6.83 -4.77
C SER A 127 -19.61 7.78 -3.66
N LEU A 128 -18.73 8.12 -2.71
CA LEU A 128 -19.05 9.05 -1.62
C LEU A 128 -19.41 10.44 -2.16
N GLY A 129 -20.47 11.00 -1.59
CA GLY A 129 -20.81 12.40 -1.80
C GLY A 129 -19.74 13.35 -1.25
N ARG A 130 -19.71 14.58 -1.78
CA ARG A 130 -18.70 15.60 -1.47
C ARG A 130 -18.47 15.79 0.04
N GLU A 131 -19.56 15.95 0.80
CA GLU A 131 -19.49 16.25 2.25
C GLU A 131 -18.86 15.09 3.03
N ALA A 132 -19.29 13.85 2.73
CA ALA A 132 -18.76 12.65 3.34
C ALA A 132 -17.28 12.42 2.99
N LEU A 133 -16.88 12.68 1.74
CA LEU A 133 -15.50 12.63 1.31
C LEU A 133 -14.63 13.62 2.09
N VAL A 134 -15.05 14.88 2.19
CA VAL A 134 -14.31 15.93 2.92
C VAL A 134 -14.20 15.58 4.40
N SER A 135 -15.29 15.13 5.02
CA SER A 135 -15.30 14.70 6.42
C SER A 135 -14.35 13.53 6.67
N SER A 136 -14.39 12.51 5.79
CA SER A 136 -13.50 11.35 5.87
C SER A 136 -12.03 11.74 5.75
N LEU A 137 -11.66 12.58 4.79
CA LEU A 137 -10.28 13.04 4.62
C LEU A 137 -9.80 13.85 5.82
N ARG A 138 -10.64 14.71 6.40
CA ARG A 138 -10.29 15.47 7.63
C ARG A 138 -9.92 14.53 8.76
N ARG A 139 -10.77 13.54 9.03
CA ARG A 139 -10.52 12.52 10.08
C ARG A 139 -9.25 11.72 9.82
N ILE A 140 -9.02 11.31 8.56
CA ILE A 140 -7.80 10.59 8.17
C ILE A 140 -6.55 11.43 8.46
N TRP A 141 -6.55 12.70 8.09
CA TRP A 141 -5.39 13.57 8.32
C TRP A 141 -5.18 13.91 9.80
N GLU A 142 -6.23 13.89 10.61
CA GLU A 142 -6.17 13.99 12.06
C GLU A 142 -5.66 12.70 12.73
N GLY A 143 -5.40 11.65 11.94
CA GLY A 143 -4.81 10.41 12.40
C GLY A 143 -5.81 9.30 12.66
N GLU A 144 -7.08 9.46 12.28
CA GLU A 144 -8.04 8.36 12.37
C GLU A 144 -7.87 7.38 11.20
N HIS A 145 -8.12 6.10 11.46
CA HIS A 145 -8.33 5.12 10.44
C HIS A 145 -9.80 5.15 9.98
N VAL A 146 -10.02 5.52 8.72
CA VAL A 146 -11.37 5.59 8.14
C VAL A 146 -11.52 4.53 7.06
N THR A 147 -12.57 3.74 7.16
CA THR A 147 -12.96 2.70 6.20
C THR A 147 -14.42 2.89 5.79
N PRO A 148 -14.85 2.32 4.64
CA PRO A 148 -16.24 2.38 4.19
C PRO A 148 -17.21 1.78 5.23
N GLU A 149 -18.45 2.29 5.23
CA GLU A 149 -19.53 1.68 6.00
C GLU A 149 -19.74 0.23 5.58
N GLY A 150 -19.92 -0.65 6.58
CA GLY A 150 -20.08 -2.09 6.36
C GLY A 150 -18.77 -2.86 6.23
N TYR A 151 -17.62 -2.18 6.26
CA TYR A 151 -16.35 -2.87 6.43
C TYR A 151 -16.26 -3.43 7.85
N LEU A 152 -16.13 -4.74 7.93
CA LEU A 152 -15.85 -5.44 9.18
C LEU A 152 -14.38 -5.87 9.14
N PRO A 153 -13.52 -5.28 10.00
CA PRO A 153 -12.19 -5.82 10.20
C PRO A 153 -12.31 -7.30 10.56
N GLU A 154 -11.51 -8.14 9.98
CA GLU A 154 -11.41 -9.53 10.43
C GLU A 154 -10.79 -9.50 11.84
N GLU A 155 -11.61 -9.28 12.87
CA GLU A 155 -11.20 -9.25 14.26
C GLU A 155 -11.15 -10.66 14.86
N GLY A 156 -10.10 -10.95 15.60
CA GLY A 156 -10.03 -12.07 16.53
C GLY A 156 -9.65 -13.41 15.89
N ALA A 157 -10.28 -14.48 16.34
CA ALA A 157 -9.92 -15.86 16.06
C ALA A 157 -9.82 -16.24 14.55
N GLU A 158 -10.54 -15.55 13.65
CA GLU A 158 -10.42 -15.73 12.20
C GLU A 158 -9.13 -15.12 11.63
N GLY A 159 -8.70 -13.99 12.12
CA GLY A 159 -7.42 -13.38 11.73
C GLY A 159 -6.23 -14.24 12.14
N ASP A 160 -6.26 -14.83 13.32
CA ASP A 160 -5.22 -15.74 13.78
C ASP A 160 -5.29 -17.10 13.06
N ALA A 161 -6.47 -17.62 12.78
CA ALA A 161 -6.65 -18.82 11.96
C ALA A 161 -6.20 -18.58 10.50
N ALA A 162 -6.55 -17.45 9.91
CA ALA A 162 -6.10 -17.05 8.57
C ALA A 162 -4.59 -16.84 8.52
N ARG A 163 -3.98 -16.20 9.52
CA ARG A 163 -2.52 -16.06 9.68
C ARG A 163 -1.85 -17.43 9.86
N ALA A 164 -2.38 -18.30 10.68
CA ALA A 164 -1.87 -19.65 10.89
C ALA A 164 -1.97 -20.48 9.59
N ALA A 165 -3.09 -20.40 8.88
CA ALA A 165 -3.28 -21.06 7.58
C ALA A 165 -2.28 -20.52 6.53
N LEU A 166 -2.04 -19.22 6.52
CA LEU A 166 -1.07 -18.57 5.63
C LEU A 166 0.37 -18.96 6.01
N ALA A 167 0.73 -18.95 7.28
CA ALA A 167 2.01 -19.43 7.78
C ALA A 167 2.26 -20.89 7.38
N LYS A 168 1.23 -21.74 7.46
CA LYS A 168 1.29 -23.14 6.99
C LYS A 168 1.53 -23.24 5.48
N ARG A 169 0.96 -22.35 4.68
CA ARG A 169 1.23 -22.30 3.23
C ARG A 169 2.68 -21.91 2.96
N PHE A 170 3.21 -20.92 3.65
CA PHE A 170 4.63 -20.53 3.51
C PHE A 170 5.59 -21.63 4.00
N SER A 171 5.27 -22.35 5.06
CA SER A 171 6.08 -23.49 5.53
C SER A 171 6.12 -24.66 4.54
N SER A 172 5.18 -24.71 3.58
CA SER A 172 5.18 -25.69 2.50
C SER A 172 6.16 -25.38 1.36
N LEU A 173 6.74 -24.17 1.35
CA LEU A 173 7.74 -23.78 0.36
C LEU A 173 9.07 -24.48 0.62
N THR A 174 9.71 -24.94 -0.44
CA THR A 174 11.08 -25.47 -0.32
C THR A 174 12.06 -24.33 0.00
N PRO A 175 13.26 -24.64 0.54
CA PRO A 175 14.30 -23.63 0.80
C PRO A 175 14.63 -22.77 -0.43
N GLN A 176 14.66 -23.38 -1.62
CA GLN A 176 14.88 -22.68 -2.89
C GLN A 176 13.71 -21.75 -3.23
N GLN A 177 12.48 -22.21 -3.06
CA GLN A 177 11.28 -21.39 -3.28
C GLN A 177 11.23 -20.21 -2.30
N MET A 178 11.62 -20.41 -1.04
CA MET A 178 11.68 -19.36 -0.04
C MET A 178 12.72 -18.29 -0.40
N LYS A 179 13.90 -18.68 -0.92
CA LYS A 179 14.93 -17.74 -1.41
C LYS A 179 14.38 -16.91 -2.57
N ILE A 180 13.71 -17.56 -3.54
CA ILE A 180 13.10 -16.87 -4.69
C ILE A 180 12.02 -15.92 -4.23
N LEU A 181 11.15 -16.31 -3.30
CA LEU A 181 10.11 -15.45 -2.75
C LEU A 181 10.70 -14.21 -2.06
N ARG A 182 11.81 -14.37 -1.31
CA ARG A 182 12.53 -13.23 -0.70
C ARG A 182 12.99 -12.23 -1.74
N LEU A 183 13.58 -12.69 -2.84
CA LEU A 183 14.04 -11.84 -3.94
C LEU A 183 12.87 -11.16 -4.66
N ILE A 184 11.74 -11.86 -4.78
CA ILE A 184 10.48 -11.28 -5.28
C ILE A 184 10.04 -10.12 -4.38
N CYS A 185 10.07 -10.29 -3.06
CA CYS A 185 9.71 -9.24 -2.09
C CYS A 185 10.68 -8.05 -2.11
N GLN A 186 11.91 -8.27 -2.55
CA GLN A 186 12.90 -7.20 -2.78
C GLN A 186 12.71 -6.48 -4.13
N GLY A 187 11.73 -6.89 -4.93
CA GLY A 187 11.43 -6.26 -6.22
C GLY A 187 12.29 -6.75 -7.40
N LYS A 188 13.12 -7.79 -7.22
CA LYS A 188 14.02 -8.31 -8.26
C LYS A 188 13.27 -8.90 -9.44
N ALA A 189 13.66 -8.55 -10.67
CA ALA A 189 13.13 -9.18 -11.87
C ALA A 189 13.63 -10.63 -12.04
N ASN A 190 12.92 -11.45 -12.83
CA ASN A 190 13.30 -12.87 -13.02
C ASN A 190 14.74 -13.05 -13.51
N LYS A 191 15.22 -12.16 -14.36
CA LYS A 191 16.60 -12.16 -14.86
C LYS A 191 17.61 -11.89 -13.75
N GLU A 192 17.30 -10.98 -12.83
CA GLU A 192 18.16 -10.68 -11.65
C GLU A 192 18.17 -11.86 -10.67
N ILE A 193 16.99 -12.48 -10.44
CA ILE A 193 16.87 -13.69 -9.61
C ILE A 193 17.67 -14.85 -10.20
N SER A 194 17.60 -15.05 -11.54
CA SER A 194 18.36 -16.10 -12.22
C SER A 194 19.87 -15.91 -12.08
N TYR A 195 20.34 -14.68 -12.19
CA TYR A 195 21.73 -14.34 -12.01
C TYR A 195 22.19 -14.55 -10.55
N GLU A 196 21.41 -14.03 -9.58
CA GLU A 196 21.74 -14.10 -8.15
C GLU A 196 21.78 -15.54 -7.59
N LEU A 197 20.90 -16.40 -8.12
CA LEU A 197 20.80 -17.80 -7.72
C LEU A 197 21.57 -18.76 -8.63
N SER A 198 22.22 -18.26 -9.69
CA SER A 198 22.96 -19.05 -10.69
C SER A 198 22.12 -20.18 -11.31
N ILE A 199 20.85 -19.90 -11.65
CA ILE A 199 19.92 -20.84 -12.30
C ILE A 199 19.32 -20.21 -13.56
N ALA A 200 18.83 -21.03 -14.49
CA ALA A 200 18.20 -20.53 -15.71
C ALA A 200 16.92 -19.73 -15.42
N GLU A 201 16.65 -18.67 -16.17
CA GLU A 201 15.43 -17.87 -16.03
C GLU A 201 14.14 -18.70 -16.20
N ALA A 202 14.16 -19.71 -17.06
CA ALA A 202 13.06 -20.67 -17.20
C ALA A 202 12.80 -21.43 -15.88
N THR A 203 13.86 -21.80 -15.16
CA THR A 203 13.77 -22.45 -13.86
C THR A 203 13.18 -21.49 -12.80
N VAL A 204 13.55 -20.21 -12.82
CA VAL A 204 12.95 -19.18 -11.97
C VAL A 204 11.45 -19.07 -12.23
N LYS A 205 11.01 -19.01 -13.49
CA LYS A 205 9.59 -18.97 -13.86
C LYS A 205 8.81 -20.17 -13.34
N THR A 206 9.38 -21.38 -13.46
CA THR A 206 8.78 -22.62 -12.92
C THR A 206 8.62 -22.55 -11.41
N HIS A 207 9.65 -22.11 -10.69
CA HIS A 207 9.56 -21.94 -9.24
C HIS A 207 8.53 -20.88 -8.84
N ILE A 208 8.46 -19.76 -9.55
CA ILE A 208 7.45 -18.71 -9.29
C ILE A 208 6.04 -19.28 -9.45
N THR A 209 5.77 -20.01 -10.51
CA THR A 209 4.46 -20.67 -10.71
C THR A 209 4.12 -21.61 -9.55
N ALA A 210 5.07 -22.43 -9.13
CA ALA A 210 4.88 -23.34 -8.00
C ALA A 210 4.69 -22.59 -6.66
N ILE A 211 5.42 -21.49 -6.41
CA ILE A 211 5.23 -20.63 -5.25
C ILE A 211 3.82 -20.06 -5.25
N MET A 212 3.39 -19.42 -6.35
CA MET A 212 2.07 -18.81 -6.48
C MET A 212 0.95 -19.83 -6.19
N SER A 213 1.06 -21.04 -6.73
CA SER A 213 0.11 -22.12 -6.47
C SER A 213 0.06 -22.50 -4.98
N LYS A 214 1.22 -22.68 -4.33
CA LYS A 214 1.31 -23.12 -2.93
C LYS A 214 0.77 -22.08 -1.94
N ILE A 215 1.05 -20.79 -2.16
CA ILE A 215 0.57 -19.72 -1.30
C ILE A 215 -0.81 -19.19 -1.71
N ASN A 216 -1.42 -19.77 -2.77
CA ASN A 216 -2.68 -19.35 -3.35
C ASN A 216 -2.68 -17.86 -3.80
N ALA A 217 -1.59 -17.42 -4.39
CA ALA A 217 -1.46 -16.11 -4.98
C ALA A 217 -1.68 -16.18 -6.51
N ARG A 218 -2.53 -15.32 -7.04
CA ARG A 218 -2.78 -15.25 -8.49
C ARG A 218 -1.76 -14.38 -9.23
N ARG A 219 -1.06 -13.49 -8.50
CA ARG A 219 -0.13 -12.50 -9.04
C ARG A 219 1.08 -12.34 -8.12
N ARG A 220 2.21 -11.94 -8.70
CA ARG A 220 3.46 -11.67 -7.99
C ARG A 220 3.29 -10.66 -6.84
N THR A 221 2.54 -9.60 -7.07
CA THR A 221 2.25 -8.55 -6.06
C THR A 221 1.45 -9.08 -4.89
N GLN A 222 0.48 -9.97 -5.15
CA GLN A 222 -0.26 -10.63 -4.10
C GLN A 222 0.65 -11.50 -3.22
N ALA A 223 1.63 -12.18 -3.80
CA ALA A 223 2.61 -12.95 -3.03
C ALA A 223 3.44 -12.05 -2.09
N VAL A 224 3.83 -10.86 -2.56
CA VAL A 224 4.54 -9.87 -1.73
C VAL A 224 3.66 -9.39 -0.56
N LEU A 225 2.40 -9.07 -0.83
CA LEU A 225 1.46 -8.63 0.21
C LEU A 225 1.22 -9.71 1.26
N LEU A 226 0.99 -10.97 0.82
CA LEU A 226 0.82 -12.11 1.71
C LEU A 226 2.07 -12.36 2.57
N ALA A 227 3.28 -12.24 2.00
CA ALA A 227 4.51 -12.39 2.75
C ALA A 227 4.69 -11.28 3.81
N ASN A 228 4.33 -10.04 3.46
CA ASN A 228 4.41 -8.90 4.37
C ASN A 228 3.36 -8.98 5.48
N SER A 229 2.14 -9.47 5.22
CA SER A 229 1.07 -9.60 6.23
C SER A 229 1.43 -10.55 7.38
N VAL A 230 2.32 -11.51 7.14
CA VAL A 230 2.84 -12.43 8.17
C VAL A 230 4.28 -12.09 8.58
N ARG A 231 4.83 -10.95 8.14
CA ARG A 231 6.19 -10.50 8.45
C ARG A 231 7.27 -11.54 8.11
N LEU A 232 7.08 -12.26 7.00
CA LEU A 232 7.88 -13.43 6.65
C LEU A 232 9.39 -13.15 6.49
N PHE A 233 9.75 -11.91 6.12
CA PHE A 233 11.13 -11.50 5.82
C PHE A 233 11.53 -10.20 6.54
N GLU A 234 11.03 -9.93 7.74
CA GLU A 234 11.56 -8.82 8.53
C GLU A 234 13.05 -9.02 8.81
N PRO A 235 13.85 -7.96 8.73
CA PRO A 235 15.22 -8.02 9.23
C PRO A 235 15.17 -8.23 10.74
N ALA A 236 15.98 -9.18 11.22
CA ALA A 236 16.23 -9.39 12.63
C ALA A 236 16.88 -8.16 13.27
#